data_b5760502ce91f9b9325a8fd6057ae8a3
#
_entry.id   b5760502ce91f9b9325a8fd6057ae8a3
#
_cell.length_a   1.000
_cell.length_b   1.000
_cell.length_c   1.000
_cell.angle_alpha   90.00
_cell.angle_beta   90.00
_cell.angle_gamma   90.00
#
_symmetry.space_group_name_H-M   'P 1'
#
loop_
_entity.id
_entity.type
_entity.pdbx_description
1 polymer ?
#
loop_
_entity_poly.entity_id
_entity_poly.type
_entity_poly.pdbx_seq_one_letter_code
_entity_poly.pdbx_strand_id
1 'polypeptide(L)'
;MRYPICIEWGDETTAVGIQVPDIPGAITAGDTFEEAYGAAIEIAHIMLEELAARGERIPLPSATAVLRNDAEYTDMGWGMLDIDITPYLGKTEKVNVTLPGFVISQIDRFVREHNVKSRSSFLTDCLLYT
;
A
#
# COMPACT_ATOMS: atom_id res chain seq x y z
N MET A 1 1.23 -2.39 3.93
CA MET A 1 0.68 -1.10 3.44
C MET A 1 -0.76 -1.32 3.00
N ARG A 2 -1.66 -0.44 3.37
CA ARG A 2 -3.08 -0.54 3.03
C ARG A 2 -3.42 0.35 1.86
N TYR A 3 -3.91 -0.25 0.79
CA TYR A 3 -4.36 0.49 -0.38
C TYR A 3 -5.89 0.52 -0.44
N PRO A 4 -6.50 1.68 -0.73
CA PRO A 4 -7.92 1.72 -1.03
C PRO A 4 -8.23 0.89 -2.27
N ILE A 5 -9.33 0.17 -2.24
CA ILE A 5 -9.87 -0.53 -3.40
C ILE A 5 -11.24 -0.01 -3.76
N CYS A 6 -11.50 0.03 -5.04
CA CYS A 6 -12.75 0.45 -5.64
C CYS A 6 -13.47 -0.81 -6.12
N ILE A 7 -14.76 -0.97 -5.76
CA ILE A 7 -15.50 -2.19 -5.98
C ILE A 7 -16.71 -1.90 -6.86
N GLU A 8 -16.79 -2.59 -7.99
CA GLU A 8 -17.97 -2.64 -8.84
C GLU A 8 -18.67 -3.97 -8.56
N TRP A 9 -19.80 -3.90 -7.84
CA TRP A 9 -20.42 -5.09 -7.27
C TRP A 9 -20.98 -6.06 -8.30
N GLY A 10 -21.33 -5.58 -9.47
CA GLY A 10 -21.96 -6.43 -10.47
C GLY A 10 -23.40 -6.83 -10.09
N ASP A 11 -23.94 -7.78 -10.84
CA ASP A 11 -25.25 -8.35 -10.63
C ASP A 11 -25.25 -9.84 -11.00
N GLU A 12 -26.44 -10.45 -11.20
CA GLU A 12 -26.54 -11.86 -11.56
C GLU A 12 -25.90 -12.21 -12.91
N THR A 13 -25.68 -11.21 -13.77
CA THR A 13 -25.11 -11.39 -15.11
C THR A 13 -23.74 -10.80 -15.29
N THR A 14 -23.24 -10.02 -14.32
CA THR A 14 -21.94 -9.36 -14.36
C THR A 14 -21.08 -9.72 -13.17
N ALA A 15 -19.78 -9.82 -13.41
CA ALA A 15 -18.79 -10.13 -12.38
C ALA A 15 -18.59 -8.96 -11.40
N VAL A 16 -18.07 -9.28 -10.23
CA VAL A 16 -17.56 -8.28 -9.28
C VAL A 16 -16.21 -7.80 -9.78
N GLY A 17 -16.05 -6.50 -9.97
CA GLY A 17 -14.80 -5.88 -10.37
C GLY A 17 -14.13 -5.21 -9.18
N ILE A 18 -12.82 -5.35 -9.07
CA ILE A 18 -12.00 -4.65 -8.07
C ILE A 18 -10.83 -3.98 -8.76
N GLN A 19 -10.60 -2.72 -8.43
CA GLN A 19 -9.45 -1.95 -8.87
C GLN A 19 -8.72 -1.40 -7.67
N VAL A 20 -7.39 -1.40 -7.72
CA VAL A 20 -6.52 -0.70 -6.75
C VAL A 20 -6.03 0.57 -7.45
N PRO A 21 -6.68 1.74 -7.23
CA PRO A 21 -6.37 2.94 -8.01
C PRO A 21 -4.91 3.38 -7.92
N ASP A 22 -4.29 3.22 -6.74
CA ASP A 22 -2.90 3.64 -6.52
C ASP A 22 -1.87 2.74 -7.18
N ILE A 23 -2.24 1.52 -7.56
CA ILE A 23 -1.33 0.58 -8.21
C ILE A 23 -1.73 0.47 -9.68
N PRO A 24 -0.94 1.07 -10.61
CA PRO A 24 -1.27 1.04 -12.03
C PRO A 24 -1.41 -0.39 -12.57
N GLY A 25 -2.49 -0.65 -13.28
CA GLY A 25 -2.77 -1.96 -13.87
C GLY A 25 -3.40 -2.98 -12.91
N ALA A 26 -3.60 -2.65 -11.65
CA ALA A 26 -4.22 -3.55 -10.68
C ALA A 26 -5.73 -3.52 -10.79
N ILE A 27 -6.25 -4.15 -11.83
CA ILE A 27 -7.68 -4.29 -12.12
C ILE A 27 -7.98 -5.76 -12.30
N THR A 28 -9.03 -6.24 -11.65
CA THR A 28 -9.42 -7.65 -11.72
C THR A 28 -10.93 -7.82 -11.55
N ALA A 29 -11.39 -9.05 -11.72
CA ALA A 29 -12.79 -9.42 -11.55
C ALA A 29 -12.90 -10.86 -11.05
N GLY A 30 -14.02 -11.20 -10.48
CA GLY A 30 -14.35 -12.56 -10.06
C GLY A 30 -15.86 -12.74 -10.03
N ASP A 31 -16.31 -13.99 -9.95
CA ASP A 31 -17.74 -14.30 -9.89
C ASP A 31 -18.33 -13.90 -8.53
N THR A 32 -17.52 -13.93 -7.49
CA THR A 32 -17.86 -13.49 -6.14
C THR A 32 -16.91 -12.41 -5.68
N PHE A 33 -17.29 -11.67 -4.63
CA PHE A 33 -16.41 -10.69 -4.00
C PHE A 33 -15.11 -11.36 -3.49
N GLU A 34 -15.23 -12.50 -2.87
CA GLU A 34 -14.10 -13.24 -2.30
C GLU A 34 -13.09 -13.64 -3.38
N GLU A 35 -13.56 -14.10 -4.53
CA GLU A 35 -12.72 -14.42 -5.67
C GLU A 35 -12.03 -13.17 -6.24
N ALA A 36 -12.80 -12.10 -6.44
CA ALA A 36 -12.27 -10.83 -6.91
C ALA A 36 -11.25 -10.25 -5.95
N TYR A 37 -11.49 -10.35 -4.64
CA TYR A 37 -10.58 -9.86 -3.62
C TYR A 37 -9.25 -10.64 -3.62
N GLY A 38 -9.33 -11.98 -3.69
CA GLY A 38 -8.13 -12.80 -3.81
C GLY A 38 -7.33 -12.50 -5.08
N ALA A 39 -8.02 -12.32 -6.20
CA ALA A 39 -7.38 -11.93 -7.46
C ALA A 39 -6.78 -10.52 -7.39
N ALA A 40 -7.39 -9.59 -6.64
CA ALA A 40 -6.86 -8.26 -6.44
C ALA A 40 -5.52 -8.29 -5.66
N ILE A 41 -5.40 -9.15 -4.67
CA ILE A 41 -4.14 -9.36 -3.95
C ILE A 41 -3.06 -9.85 -4.92
N GLU A 42 -3.37 -10.85 -5.74
CA GLU A 42 -2.41 -11.40 -6.71
C GLU A 42 -1.96 -10.37 -7.72
N ILE A 43 -2.90 -9.64 -8.33
CA ILE A 43 -2.55 -8.64 -9.34
C ILE A 43 -1.80 -7.46 -8.74
N ALA A 44 -2.10 -7.08 -7.50
CA ALA A 44 -1.35 -6.04 -6.81
C ALA A 44 0.12 -6.44 -6.64
N HIS A 45 0.38 -7.68 -6.22
CA HIS A 45 1.75 -8.19 -6.10
C HIS A 45 2.47 -8.24 -7.45
N ILE A 46 1.82 -8.67 -8.50
CA ILE A 46 2.39 -8.71 -9.85
C ILE A 46 2.78 -7.31 -10.31
N MET A 47 1.89 -6.33 -10.13
CA MET A 47 2.16 -4.96 -10.57
C MET A 47 3.24 -4.28 -9.72
N LEU A 48 3.29 -4.54 -8.42
CA LEU A 48 4.34 -4.02 -7.56
C LEU A 48 5.70 -4.62 -7.89
N GLU A 49 5.75 -5.91 -8.19
CA GLU A 49 6.98 -6.58 -8.64
C GLU A 49 7.48 -5.96 -9.95
N GLU A 50 6.58 -5.69 -10.88
CA GLU A 50 6.93 -5.04 -12.14
C GLU A 50 7.48 -3.63 -11.94
N LEU A 51 6.87 -2.84 -11.07
CA LEU A 51 7.36 -1.50 -10.70
C LEU A 51 8.76 -1.58 -10.09
N ALA A 52 8.95 -2.49 -9.15
CA ALA A 52 10.25 -2.69 -8.49
C ALA A 52 11.32 -3.11 -9.50
N ALA A 53 11.00 -4.01 -10.42
CA ALA A 53 11.92 -4.47 -11.48
C ALA A 53 12.36 -3.33 -12.40
N ARG A 54 11.49 -2.34 -12.62
CA ARG A 54 11.81 -1.15 -13.40
C ARG A 54 12.51 -0.05 -12.60
N GLY A 55 12.75 -0.27 -11.32
CA GLY A 55 13.33 0.72 -10.43
C GLY A 55 12.41 1.89 -10.07
N GLU A 56 11.12 1.73 -10.28
CA GLU A 56 10.13 2.75 -9.92
C GLU A 56 9.75 2.67 -8.45
N ARG A 57 9.31 3.80 -7.89
CA ARG A 57 8.89 3.86 -6.49
C ARG A 57 7.60 3.07 -6.28
N ILE A 58 7.50 2.42 -5.13
CA ILE A 58 6.26 1.79 -4.69
C ILE A 58 5.23 2.91 -4.41
N PRO A 59 4.02 2.83 -5.01
CA PRO A 59 3.01 3.86 -4.81
C PRO A 59 2.58 3.99 -3.35
N LEU A 60 2.39 5.22 -2.89
CA LEU A 60 1.81 5.48 -1.59
C LEU A 60 0.29 5.43 -1.67
N PRO A 61 -0.38 4.91 -0.62
CA PRO A 61 -1.83 4.90 -0.60
C PRO A 61 -2.41 6.30 -0.55
N SER A 62 -3.38 6.57 -1.43
CA SER A 62 -4.18 7.79 -1.36
C SER A 62 -5.24 7.69 -0.28
N ALA A 63 -5.75 8.83 0.19
CA ALA A 63 -6.91 8.83 1.06
C ALA A 63 -8.16 8.41 0.26
N THR A 64 -8.95 7.50 0.81
CA THR A 64 -10.20 7.05 0.17
C THR A 64 -11.13 8.21 -0.14
N ALA A 65 -11.22 9.20 0.76
CA ALA A 65 -12.06 10.38 0.58
C ALA A 65 -11.68 11.18 -0.68
N VAL A 66 -10.39 11.23 -1.02
CA VAL A 66 -9.91 11.89 -2.24
C VAL A 66 -10.32 11.10 -3.48
N LEU A 67 -10.12 9.79 -3.47
CA LEU A 67 -10.45 8.92 -4.61
C LEU A 67 -11.95 8.90 -4.89
N ARG A 68 -12.78 8.92 -3.86
CA ARG A 68 -14.24 8.93 -3.99
C ARG A 68 -14.77 10.16 -4.73
N ASN A 69 -14.05 11.26 -4.71
CA ASN A 69 -14.45 12.49 -5.40
C ASN A 69 -14.12 12.46 -6.89
N ASP A 70 -13.38 11.46 -7.35
CA ASP A 70 -13.11 11.28 -8.77
C ASP A 70 -14.34 10.72 -9.47
N ALA A 71 -14.74 11.37 -10.57
CA ALA A 71 -15.91 10.96 -11.35
C ALA A 71 -15.77 9.55 -11.93
N GLU A 72 -14.55 9.08 -12.16
CA GLU A 72 -14.25 7.72 -12.64
C GLU A 72 -14.79 6.64 -11.70
N TYR A 73 -14.86 6.93 -10.40
CA TYR A 73 -15.26 5.96 -9.39
C TYR A 73 -16.65 6.23 -8.81
N THR A 74 -17.49 6.94 -9.57
CA THR A 74 -18.86 7.26 -9.14
C THR A 74 -19.68 5.97 -8.94
N ASP A 75 -20.46 5.92 -7.86
CA ASP A 75 -21.35 4.81 -7.51
C ASP A 75 -20.66 3.48 -7.24
N MET A 76 -19.37 3.48 -7.00
CA MET A 76 -18.63 2.28 -6.64
C MET A 76 -18.53 2.11 -5.12
N GLY A 77 -18.37 0.85 -4.69
CA GLY A 77 -18.03 0.54 -3.30
C GLY A 77 -16.55 0.76 -3.01
N TRP A 78 -16.22 0.86 -1.74
CA TRP A 78 -14.85 1.07 -1.29
C TRP A 78 -14.47 0.09 -0.18
N GLY A 79 -13.22 -0.30 -0.18
CA GLY A 79 -12.64 -1.15 0.84
C GLY A 79 -11.14 -0.93 0.91
N MET A 80 -10.46 -1.78 1.65
CA MET A 80 -9.01 -1.72 1.84
C MET A 80 -8.36 -3.05 1.51
N LEU A 81 -7.19 -2.99 0.91
CA LEU A 81 -6.35 -4.13 0.61
C LEU A 81 -5.03 -3.98 1.36
N ASP A 82 -4.73 -4.93 2.23
CA ASP A 82 -3.47 -4.93 2.98
C ASP A 82 -2.43 -5.76 2.23
N ILE A 83 -1.34 -5.12 1.82
CA ILE A 83 -0.28 -5.74 1.03
C ILE A 83 1.05 -5.63 1.79
N ASP A 84 1.73 -6.75 1.94
CA ASP A 84 3.12 -6.76 2.40
C ASP A 84 4.03 -6.30 1.26
N ILE A 85 4.55 -5.08 1.37
CA ILE A 85 5.42 -4.50 0.35
C ILE A 85 6.90 -4.79 0.58
N THR A 86 7.25 -5.48 1.65
CA THR A 86 8.65 -5.79 2.00
C THR A 86 9.43 -6.41 0.84
N PRO A 87 8.88 -7.37 0.04
CA PRO A 87 9.61 -7.95 -1.08
C PRO A 87 10.03 -6.95 -2.15
N TYR A 88 9.40 -5.77 -2.19
CA TYR A 88 9.60 -4.77 -3.25
C TYR A 88 10.50 -3.61 -2.81
N LEU A 89 10.98 -3.62 -1.56
CA LEU A 89 11.81 -2.55 -1.00
C LEU A 89 13.31 -2.73 -1.26
N GLY A 90 13.72 -3.88 -1.81
CA GLY A 90 15.12 -4.21 -2.01
C GLY A 90 15.77 -4.79 -0.74
N LYS A 91 17.05 -5.08 -0.84
CA LYS A 91 17.80 -5.65 0.28
C LYS A 91 18.06 -4.61 1.35
N THR A 92 18.03 -5.06 2.61
CA THR A 92 18.43 -4.23 3.73
C THR A 92 19.95 -4.01 3.70
N GLU A 93 20.37 -2.76 3.76
CA GLU A 93 21.76 -2.37 3.82
C GLU A 93 22.03 -1.63 5.14
N LYS A 94 23.21 -1.87 5.72
CA LYS A 94 23.62 -1.18 6.94
C LYS A 94 24.25 0.16 6.58
N VAL A 95 23.65 1.25 7.08
CA VAL A 95 24.12 2.61 6.83
C VAL A 95 24.40 3.30 8.17
N ASN A 96 25.55 3.96 8.26
CA ASN A 96 25.89 4.77 9.42
C ASN A 96 25.59 6.24 9.13
N VAL A 97 24.84 6.88 10.01
CA VAL A 97 24.53 8.30 9.91
C VAL A 97 24.88 9.01 11.20
N THR A 98 25.26 10.28 11.09
CA THR A 98 25.53 11.15 12.23
C THR A 98 24.33 12.05 12.49
N LEU A 99 23.78 11.96 13.69
CA LEU A 99 22.61 12.76 14.11
C LEU A 99 22.95 13.50 15.41
N PRO A 100 22.40 14.72 15.61
CA PRO A 100 22.49 15.39 16.90
C PRO A 100 21.92 14.53 18.02
N GLY A 101 22.54 14.56 19.21
CA GLY A 101 22.08 13.78 20.36
C GLY A 101 20.63 14.04 20.74
N PHE A 102 20.17 15.28 20.60
CA PHE A 102 18.78 15.64 20.84
C PHE A 102 17.81 14.86 19.93
N VAL A 103 18.14 14.76 18.63
CA VAL A 103 17.33 14.00 17.66
C VAL A 103 17.31 12.51 18.01
N ILE A 104 18.45 11.95 18.38
CA ILE A 104 18.55 10.55 18.81
C ILE A 104 17.66 10.30 20.04
N SER A 105 17.69 11.21 21.02
CA SER A 105 16.84 11.11 22.21
C SER A 105 15.36 11.14 21.87
N GLN A 106 14.96 11.97 20.91
CA GLN A 106 13.57 12.01 20.44
C GLN A 106 13.14 10.73 19.75
N ILE A 107 14.02 10.17 18.93
CA ILE A 107 13.75 8.87 18.27
C ILE A 107 13.56 7.78 19.33
N ASP A 108 14.45 7.71 20.32
CA ASP A 108 14.39 6.69 21.37
C ASP A 108 13.14 6.82 22.23
N ARG A 109 12.72 8.05 22.52
CA ARG A 109 11.45 8.30 23.24
C ARG A 109 10.27 7.79 22.43
N PHE A 110 10.19 8.13 21.16
CA PHE A 110 9.10 7.69 20.28
C PHE A 110 9.05 6.16 20.18
N VAL A 111 10.21 5.54 20.02
CA VAL A 111 10.34 4.07 19.93
C VAL A 111 9.76 3.41 21.18
N ARG A 112 10.08 3.94 22.38
CA ARG A 112 9.55 3.41 23.64
C ARG A 112 8.05 3.64 23.79
N GLU A 113 7.59 4.86 23.52
CA GLU A 113 6.19 5.24 23.74
C GLU A 113 5.21 4.54 22.80
N HIS A 114 5.65 4.19 21.60
CA HIS A 114 4.80 3.60 20.55
C HIS A 114 5.11 2.13 20.28
N ASN A 115 5.92 1.50 21.12
CA ASN A 115 6.32 0.09 20.97
C ASN A 115 6.90 -0.23 19.57
N VAL A 116 7.67 0.69 19.04
CA VAL A 116 8.37 0.49 17.77
C VAL A 116 9.55 -0.46 18.01
N LYS A 117 9.84 -1.32 17.06
CA LYS A 117 10.86 -2.38 17.20
C LYS A 117 12.27 -1.84 17.40
N SER A 118 12.64 -0.77 16.68
CA SER A 118 14.00 -0.23 16.68
C SER A 118 14.05 1.17 16.08
N ARG A 119 15.20 1.86 16.23
CA ARG A 119 15.47 3.10 15.51
C ARG A 119 15.36 2.93 14.01
N SER A 120 15.88 1.83 13.47
CA SER A 120 15.83 1.53 12.03
C SER A 120 14.40 1.38 11.56
N SER A 121 13.55 0.70 12.31
CA SER A 121 12.12 0.56 11.98
C SER A 121 11.41 1.92 11.98
N PHE A 122 11.69 2.77 12.97
CA PHE A 122 11.16 4.12 13.02
C PHE A 122 11.55 4.94 11.78
N LEU A 123 12.85 4.95 11.43
CA LEU A 123 13.35 5.69 10.27
C LEU A 123 12.78 5.15 8.96
N THR A 124 12.68 3.83 8.83
CA THR A 124 12.09 3.20 7.66
C THR A 124 10.65 3.64 7.47
N ASP A 125 9.83 3.58 8.52
CA ASP A 125 8.43 3.98 8.46
C ASP A 125 8.27 5.47 8.13
N CYS A 126 9.09 6.32 8.74
CA CYS A 126 9.05 7.76 8.45
C CYS A 126 9.31 8.08 6.98
N LEU A 127 10.28 7.40 6.38
CA LEU A 127 10.70 7.68 5.00
C LEU A 127 9.84 6.95 3.97
N LEU A 128 9.33 5.77 4.31
CA LEU A 128 8.49 4.99 3.43
C LEU A 128 7.22 5.73 3.04
N TYR A 129 6.67 6.53 3.97
CA TYR A 129 5.43 7.29 3.77
C TYR A 129 5.68 8.78 3.41
N THR A 130 6.85 9.10 2.93
CA THR A 130 7.18 10.48 2.56
C THR A 130 6.89 10.79 1.07
#